data_68f02ceb2421973515ca122ee066723a
#
_entry.id   68f02ceb2421973515ca122ee066723a
#
_cell.length_a   1.000
_cell.length_b   1.000
_cell.length_c   1.000
_cell.angle_alpha   90.00
_cell.angle_beta   90.00
_cell.angle_gamma   90.00
#
_symmetry.space_group_name_H-M   'P 1'
#
loop_
_entity.id
_entity.type
_entity.pdbx_description
1 polymer ?
#
loop_
_entity_poly.entity_id
_entity_poly.type
_entity_poly.pdbx_seq_one_letter_code
_entity_poly.pdbx_strand_id
1 'polypeptide(L)'
;MPLKIAILASGGGTNAQAMIDKAAAGILDVDIRLILSNRPGAGVLERARKAGLPHLALDHTRFPDREAYDRQLIAALRESGAELIVLAGYMRLLTSAFLEAFAGRVINIHPALLPSFPGVHGGADAQAYGVKISGCTVHFVEEKVDSGPVIIQAAVPVEAGEDLDSLMNRIHGL
;
A
#
# COMPACT_ATOMS: atom_id res chain seq x y z
N MET A 1 -17.72 14.55 6.62
CA MET A 1 -17.84 13.70 5.42
C MET A 1 -16.66 12.76 5.43
N PRO A 2 -16.84 11.44 5.17
CA PRO A 2 -15.75 10.48 5.15
C PRO A 2 -14.68 10.88 4.12
N LEU A 3 -13.42 10.62 4.43
CA LEU A 3 -12.30 10.86 3.51
C LEU A 3 -12.38 9.88 2.33
N LYS A 4 -12.39 10.39 1.11
CA LYS A 4 -12.43 9.57 -0.09
C LYS A 4 -11.05 9.01 -0.42
N ILE A 5 -10.90 7.69 -0.39
CA ILE A 5 -9.62 7.05 -0.63
C ILE A 5 -9.64 6.10 -1.84
N ALA A 6 -8.49 5.95 -2.48
CA ALA A 6 -8.22 4.84 -3.39
C ALA A 6 -7.11 3.96 -2.81
N ILE A 7 -7.22 2.65 -2.97
CA ILE A 7 -6.24 1.68 -2.48
C ILE A 7 -5.59 1.00 -3.68
N LEU A 8 -4.27 1.04 -3.74
CA LEU A 8 -3.47 0.37 -4.77
C LEU A 8 -2.74 -0.82 -4.16
N ALA A 9 -2.87 -2.00 -4.78
CA ALA A 9 -2.19 -3.21 -4.33
C ALA A 9 -1.84 -4.13 -5.51
N SER A 10 -0.74 -4.88 -5.41
CA SER A 10 -0.28 -5.80 -6.46
C SER A 10 -0.51 -7.28 -6.15
N GLY A 11 -0.93 -7.61 -4.94
CA GLY A 11 -0.98 -8.98 -4.42
C GLY A 11 -2.31 -9.36 -3.74
N GLY A 12 -2.21 -10.13 -2.69
CA GLY A 12 -3.35 -10.70 -1.95
C GLY A 12 -4.26 -9.67 -1.27
N GLY A 13 -3.74 -8.48 -0.91
CA GLY A 13 -4.52 -7.37 -0.38
C GLY A 13 -4.96 -7.53 1.08
N THR A 14 -4.13 -8.10 1.95
CA THR A 14 -4.43 -8.24 3.39
C THR A 14 -4.63 -6.88 4.05
N ASN A 15 -3.75 -5.91 3.79
CA ASN A 15 -3.91 -4.55 4.30
C ASN A 15 -5.17 -3.85 3.74
N ALA A 16 -5.48 -4.07 2.45
CA ALA A 16 -6.72 -3.57 1.86
C ALA A 16 -7.95 -4.19 2.54
N GLN A 17 -7.93 -5.49 2.86
CA GLN A 17 -9.01 -6.15 3.59
C GLN A 17 -9.21 -5.54 4.97
N ALA A 18 -8.12 -5.30 5.71
CA ALA A 18 -8.21 -4.67 7.04
C ALA A 18 -8.87 -3.27 6.96
N MET A 19 -8.54 -2.48 5.93
CA MET A 19 -9.20 -1.19 5.71
C MET A 19 -10.68 -1.33 5.33
N ILE A 20 -11.03 -2.30 4.47
CA ILE A 20 -12.42 -2.62 4.11
C ILE A 20 -13.23 -2.97 5.35
N ASP A 21 -12.71 -3.87 6.18
CA ASP A 21 -13.40 -4.35 7.39
C ASP A 21 -13.60 -3.22 8.41
N LYS A 22 -12.56 -2.41 8.64
CA LYS A 22 -12.63 -1.27 9.56
C LYS A 22 -13.57 -0.16 9.04
N ALA A 23 -13.62 0.07 7.73
CA ALA A 23 -14.56 1.01 7.12
C ALA A 23 -16.01 0.51 7.26
N ALA A 24 -16.26 -0.77 6.97
CA ALA A 24 -17.58 -1.39 7.13
C ALA A 24 -18.07 -1.40 8.58
N ALA A 25 -17.15 -1.53 9.55
CA ALA A 25 -17.45 -1.47 10.97
C ALA A 25 -17.63 -0.03 11.51
N GLY A 26 -17.45 1.01 10.68
CA GLY A 26 -17.49 2.40 11.10
C GLY A 26 -16.34 2.86 12.00
N ILE A 27 -15.27 2.04 12.09
CA ILE A 27 -14.06 2.37 12.87
C ILE A 27 -13.17 3.34 12.09
N LEU A 28 -13.14 3.20 10.76
CA LEU A 28 -12.37 4.04 9.85
C LEU A 28 -13.35 4.90 9.04
N ASP A 29 -13.36 6.21 9.28
CA ASP A 29 -14.26 7.17 8.58
C ASP A 29 -13.73 7.50 7.17
N VAL A 30 -13.83 6.52 6.26
CA VAL A 30 -13.42 6.64 4.86
C VAL A 30 -14.50 6.15 3.90
N ASP A 31 -14.49 6.71 2.69
CA ASP A 31 -15.23 6.24 1.53
C ASP A 31 -14.24 5.65 0.52
N ILE A 32 -14.22 4.33 0.38
CA ILE A 32 -13.32 3.63 -0.55
C ILE A 32 -13.87 3.75 -1.96
N ARG A 33 -13.34 4.71 -2.72
CA ARG A 33 -13.78 5.07 -4.08
C ARG A 33 -13.27 4.13 -5.16
N LEU A 34 -12.12 3.50 -4.94
CA LEU A 34 -11.51 2.58 -5.90
C LEU A 34 -10.49 1.67 -5.23
N ILE A 35 -10.52 0.39 -5.56
CA ILE A 35 -9.42 -0.54 -5.33
C ILE A 35 -8.82 -0.90 -6.68
N LEU A 36 -7.52 -0.61 -6.87
CA LEU A 36 -6.86 -0.82 -8.14
C LEU A 36 -5.65 -1.76 -7.99
N SER A 37 -5.51 -2.66 -8.95
CA SER A 37 -4.31 -3.49 -9.08
C SER A 37 -3.69 -3.38 -10.46
N ASN A 38 -2.35 -3.36 -10.49
CA ASN A 38 -1.57 -3.47 -11.73
C ASN A 38 -1.49 -4.91 -12.27
N ARG A 39 -2.13 -5.88 -11.59
CA ARG A 39 -2.15 -7.30 -11.96
C ARG A 39 -3.59 -7.81 -11.99
N PRO A 40 -4.10 -8.28 -13.16
CA PRO A 40 -5.48 -8.74 -13.28
C PRO A 40 -5.85 -9.90 -12.36
N GLY A 41 -4.88 -10.76 -12.02
CA GLY A 41 -5.07 -11.90 -11.11
C GLY A 41 -4.82 -11.61 -9.63
N ALA A 42 -4.67 -10.35 -9.23
CA ALA A 42 -4.39 -10.01 -7.84
C ALA A 42 -5.58 -10.31 -6.92
N GLY A 43 -5.32 -10.96 -5.79
CA GLY A 43 -6.34 -11.34 -4.81
C GLY A 43 -7.11 -10.15 -4.23
N VAL A 44 -6.50 -8.96 -4.20
CA VAL A 44 -7.17 -7.72 -3.75
C VAL A 44 -8.42 -7.39 -4.55
N LEU A 45 -8.44 -7.70 -5.85
CA LEU A 45 -9.61 -7.44 -6.72
C LEU A 45 -10.80 -8.33 -6.33
N GLU A 46 -10.55 -9.59 -5.98
CA GLU A 46 -11.59 -10.50 -5.49
C GLU A 46 -12.13 -10.05 -4.13
N ARG A 47 -11.28 -9.53 -3.25
CA ARG A 47 -11.71 -8.92 -1.97
C ARG A 47 -12.63 -7.72 -2.21
N ALA A 48 -12.24 -6.82 -3.10
CA ALA A 48 -13.05 -5.67 -3.48
C ALA A 48 -14.40 -6.08 -4.06
N ARG A 49 -14.41 -7.08 -4.97
CA ARG A 49 -15.62 -7.63 -5.57
C ARG A 49 -16.57 -8.21 -4.50
N LYS A 50 -16.04 -9.00 -3.57
CA LYS A 50 -16.84 -9.56 -2.46
C LYS A 50 -17.43 -8.51 -1.54
N ALA A 51 -16.70 -7.41 -1.34
CA ALA A 51 -17.16 -6.27 -0.54
C ALA A 51 -18.11 -5.30 -1.30
N GLY A 52 -18.38 -5.56 -2.58
CA GLY A 52 -19.21 -4.68 -3.41
C GLY A 52 -18.58 -3.32 -3.71
N LEU A 53 -17.24 -3.22 -3.62
CA LEU A 53 -16.52 -1.96 -3.82
C LEU A 53 -16.08 -1.78 -5.28
N PRO A 54 -16.00 -0.54 -5.78
CA PRO A 54 -15.43 -0.23 -7.09
C PRO A 54 -14.00 -0.76 -7.18
N HIS A 55 -13.70 -1.48 -8.27
CA HIS A 55 -12.38 -2.05 -8.47
C HIS A 55 -11.98 -2.06 -9.94
N LEU A 56 -10.67 -1.99 -10.19
CA LEU A 56 -10.09 -1.94 -11.54
C LEU A 56 -8.78 -2.75 -11.61
N ALA A 57 -8.68 -3.60 -12.62
CA ALA A 57 -7.43 -4.20 -13.03
C ALA A 57 -6.83 -3.36 -14.16
N LEU A 58 -5.76 -2.64 -13.90
CA LEU A 58 -5.01 -1.89 -14.90
C LEU A 58 -3.69 -2.64 -15.17
N ASP A 59 -3.71 -3.54 -16.15
CA ASP A 59 -2.58 -4.41 -16.46
C ASP A 59 -1.39 -3.60 -17.02
N HIS A 60 -0.35 -3.46 -16.22
CA HIS A 60 0.83 -2.68 -16.57
C HIS A 60 1.62 -3.25 -17.76
N THR A 61 1.46 -4.54 -18.08
CA THR A 61 2.15 -5.19 -19.20
C THR A 61 1.59 -4.78 -20.55
N ARG A 62 0.44 -4.12 -20.58
CA ARG A 62 -0.22 -3.61 -21.80
C ARG A 62 0.24 -2.22 -22.22
N PHE A 63 1.19 -1.65 -21.49
CA PHE A 63 1.70 -0.30 -21.75
C PHE A 63 3.16 -0.34 -22.17
N PRO A 64 3.58 0.52 -23.10
CA PRO A 64 4.96 0.51 -23.60
C PRO A 64 5.98 0.94 -22.56
N ASP A 65 5.59 1.77 -21.62
CA ASP A 65 6.46 2.33 -20.58
C ASP A 65 5.67 2.69 -19.30
N ARG A 66 6.40 3.09 -18.25
CA ARG A 66 5.79 3.48 -16.98
C ARG A 66 4.98 4.76 -17.08
N GLU A 67 5.42 5.70 -17.88
CA GLU A 67 4.77 6.98 -18.09
C GLU A 67 3.40 6.80 -18.75
N ALA A 68 3.29 5.94 -19.76
CA ALA A 68 2.02 5.60 -20.39
C ALA A 68 1.05 4.92 -19.41
N TYR A 69 1.57 4.00 -18.60
CA TYR A 69 0.79 3.35 -17.55
C TYR A 69 0.31 4.36 -16.51
N ASP A 70 1.20 5.19 -15.97
CA ASP A 70 0.87 6.15 -14.92
C ASP A 70 -0.12 7.23 -15.41
N ARG A 71 -0.09 7.62 -16.69
CA ARG A 71 -1.13 8.50 -17.26
C ARG A 71 -2.52 7.89 -17.13
N GLN A 72 -2.68 6.59 -17.42
CA GLN A 72 -3.96 5.91 -17.26
C GLN A 72 -4.33 5.71 -15.79
N LEU A 73 -3.35 5.42 -14.95
CA LEU A 73 -3.54 5.31 -13.50
C LEU A 73 -4.04 6.64 -12.92
N ILE A 74 -3.41 7.76 -13.29
CA ILE A 74 -3.84 9.11 -12.89
C ILE A 74 -5.27 9.40 -13.34
N ALA A 75 -5.62 9.05 -14.58
CA ALA A 75 -6.97 9.25 -15.11
C ALA A 75 -8.02 8.48 -14.30
N ALA A 76 -7.79 7.19 -14.05
CA ALA A 76 -8.69 6.36 -13.26
C ALA A 76 -8.85 6.86 -11.82
N LEU A 77 -7.76 7.29 -11.18
CA LEU A 77 -7.80 7.82 -9.81
C LEU A 77 -8.55 9.16 -9.73
N ARG A 78 -8.37 10.05 -10.70
CA ARG A 78 -9.13 11.30 -10.78
C ARG A 78 -10.61 11.06 -11.01
N GLU A 79 -10.97 10.14 -11.90
CA GLU A 79 -12.36 9.74 -12.17
C GLU A 79 -13.03 9.16 -10.93
N SER A 80 -12.31 8.40 -10.10
CA SER A 80 -12.84 7.86 -8.84
C SER A 80 -13.19 8.94 -7.82
N GLY A 81 -12.62 10.13 -7.95
CA GLY A 81 -12.78 11.24 -6.99
C GLY A 81 -12.06 11.01 -5.67
N ALA A 82 -11.07 10.11 -5.62
CA ALA A 82 -10.25 9.88 -4.43
C ALA A 82 -9.42 11.12 -4.07
N GLU A 83 -9.39 11.43 -2.78
CA GLU A 83 -8.65 12.55 -2.19
C GLU A 83 -7.28 12.10 -1.65
N LEU A 84 -7.19 10.84 -1.21
CA LEU A 84 -5.97 10.22 -0.72
C LEU A 84 -5.75 8.87 -1.42
N ILE A 85 -4.52 8.57 -1.76
CA ILE A 85 -4.11 7.31 -2.39
C ILE A 85 -3.28 6.53 -1.38
N VAL A 86 -3.69 5.29 -1.11
CA VAL A 86 -3.03 4.38 -0.18
C VAL A 86 -2.36 3.26 -0.95
N LEU A 87 -1.04 3.19 -0.88
CA LEU A 87 -0.28 2.06 -1.40
C LEU A 87 -0.23 0.97 -0.33
N ALA A 88 -0.87 -0.16 -0.60
CA ALA A 88 -1.00 -1.30 0.30
C ALA A 88 -0.37 -2.55 -0.32
N GLY A 89 0.96 -2.58 -0.40
CA GLY A 89 1.69 -3.61 -1.14
C GLY A 89 1.61 -3.42 -2.66
N TYR A 90 1.75 -2.19 -3.12
CA TYR A 90 1.80 -1.85 -4.54
C TYR A 90 3.25 -1.92 -5.04
N MET A 91 3.55 -2.93 -5.86
CA MET A 91 4.92 -3.29 -6.26
C MET A 91 5.36 -2.61 -7.57
N ARG A 92 5.11 -1.29 -7.68
CA ARG A 92 5.59 -0.48 -8.81
C ARG A 92 6.11 0.85 -8.31
N LEU A 93 7.19 1.30 -8.94
CA LEU A 93 7.69 2.66 -8.75
C LEU A 93 6.79 3.63 -9.54
N LEU A 94 6.31 4.64 -8.88
CA LEU A 94 5.52 5.73 -9.45
C LEU A 94 6.45 6.74 -10.15
N THR A 95 5.97 7.34 -11.23
CA THR A 95 6.73 8.39 -11.93
C THR A 95 6.60 9.74 -11.22
N SER A 96 7.52 10.68 -11.51
CA SER A 96 7.43 12.06 -11.01
C SER A 96 6.11 12.71 -11.42
N ALA A 97 5.63 12.47 -12.64
CA ALA A 97 4.34 12.96 -13.12
C ALA A 97 3.16 12.47 -12.28
N PHE A 98 3.20 11.21 -11.79
CA PHE A 98 2.20 10.70 -10.87
C PHE A 98 2.27 11.41 -9.52
N LEU A 99 3.47 11.54 -8.96
CA LEU A 99 3.67 12.18 -7.65
C LEU A 99 3.29 13.66 -7.67
N GLU A 100 3.57 14.37 -8.76
CA GLU A 100 3.13 15.75 -8.97
C GLU A 100 1.60 15.85 -9.05
N ALA A 101 0.94 14.92 -9.78
CA ALA A 101 -0.52 14.90 -9.91
C ALA A 101 -1.26 14.71 -8.58
N PHE A 102 -0.61 14.06 -7.61
CA PHE A 102 -1.14 13.74 -6.29
C PHE A 102 -0.20 14.20 -5.15
N ALA A 103 0.46 15.34 -5.32
CA ALA A 103 1.41 15.87 -4.35
C ALA A 103 0.84 15.92 -2.92
N GLY A 104 1.53 15.32 -1.95
CA GLY A 104 1.12 15.23 -0.56
C GLY A 104 -0.13 14.38 -0.30
N ARG A 105 -0.59 13.58 -1.28
CA ARG A 105 -1.80 12.77 -1.19
C ARG A 105 -1.56 11.29 -1.49
N VAL A 106 -0.32 10.84 -1.38
CA VAL A 106 0.04 9.42 -1.55
C VAL A 106 0.75 8.96 -0.30
N ILE A 107 0.22 7.92 0.33
CA ILE A 107 0.84 7.29 1.49
C ILE A 107 1.14 5.82 1.20
N ASN A 108 2.15 5.27 1.87
CA ASN A 108 2.57 3.88 1.74
C ASN A 108 2.70 3.22 3.11
N ILE A 109 2.40 1.92 3.16
CA ILE A 109 2.65 1.07 4.31
C ILE A 109 3.88 0.24 4.01
N HIS A 110 4.96 0.45 4.76
CA HIS A 110 6.23 -0.25 4.62
C HIS A 110 6.46 -1.20 5.81
N PRO A 111 6.80 -2.49 5.59
CA PRO A 111 6.90 -3.49 6.65
C PRO A 111 8.26 -3.48 7.35
N ALA A 112 8.76 -2.32 7.73
CA ALA A 112 9.92 -2.12 8.58
C ALA A 112 9.85 -0.75 9.28
N LEU A 113 10.74 -0.51 10.23
CA LEU A 113 10.88 0.77 10.94
C LEU A 113 11.82 1.69 10.16
N LEU A 114 11.27 2.50 9.24
CA LEU A 114 12.06 3.48 8.50
C LEU A 114 12.76 4.48 9.46
N PRO A 115 13.96 4.94 9.12
CA PRO A 115 14.67 4.84 7.84
C PRO A 115 15.44 3.52 7.62
N SER A 116 15.33 2.56 8.52
CA SER A 116 16.01 1.27 8.38
C SER A 116 15.26 0.36 7.40
N PHE A 117 16.02 -0.43 6.62
CA PHE A 117 15.51 -1.46 5.72
C PHE A 117 14.49 -0.94 4.69
N PRO A 118 14.81 0.11 3.90
CA PRO A 118 13.98 0.56 2.80
C PRO A 118 13.95 -0.48 1.67
N GLY A 119 12.92 -0.44 0.81
CA GLY A 119 12.80 -1.33 -0.35
C GLY A 119 11.83 -2.48 -0.15
N VAL A 120 11.80 -3.40 -1.11
CA VAL A 120 10.72 -4.41 -1.24
C VAL A 120 10.76 -5.50 -0.15
N HIS A 121 11.89 -5.69 0.52
CA HIS A 121 12.11 -6.80 1.46
C HIS A 121 12.31 -6.34 2.90
N GLY A 122 11.86 -5.15 3.29
CA GLY A 122 12.14 -4.53 4.58
C GLY A 122 12.00 -5.45 5.80
N GLY A 123 10.93 -6.22 5.90
CA GLY A 123 10.73 -7.17 7.01
C GLY A 123 11.73 -8.33 6.98
N ALA A 124 12.01 -8.89 5.79
CA ALA A 124 12.99 -9.96 5.63
C ALA A 124 14.42 -9.48 5.90
N ASP A 125 14.76 -8.30 5.40
CA ASP A 125 16.08 -7.68 5.62
C ASP A 125 16.30 -7.36 7.10
N ALA A 126 15.28 -6.87 7.79
CA ALA A 126 15.33 -6.62 9.23
C ALA A 126 15.56 -7.91 10.04
N GLN A 127 14.85 -8.99 9.71
CA GLN A 127 15.03 -10.29 10.36
C GLN A 127 16.42 -10.87 10.07
N ALA A 128 16.87 -10.85 8.81
CA ALA A 128 18.19 -11.34 8.40
C ALA A 128 19.34 -10.57 9.07
N TYR A 129 19.16 -9.25 9.26
CA TYR A 129 20.12 -8.43 10.02
C TYR A 129 20.20 -8.82 11.51
N GLY A 130 19.13 -9.39 12.04
CA GLY A 130 19.07 -9.82 13.44
C GLY A 130 18.63 -8.72 14.42
N VAL A 131 17.80 -7.77 13.96
CA VAL A 131 17.19 -6.75 14.83
C VAL A 131 16.34 -7.41 15.91
N LYS A 132 16.21 -6.74 17.06
CA LYS A 132 15.36 -7.20 18.17
C LYS A 132 13.98 -6.58 18.17
N ILE A 133 13.79 -5.52 17.38
CA ILE A 133 12.53 -4.81 17.20
C ILE A 133 12.36 -4.54 15.71
N SER A 134 11.22 -4.91 15.15
CA SER A 134 10.78 -4.58 13.81
C SER A 134 9.38 -3.94 13.88
N GLY A 135 8.70 -3.77 12.76
CA GLY A 135 7.36 -3.18 12.75
C GLY A 135 6.94 -2.70 11.38
N CYS A 136 6.07 -1.72 11.34
CA CYS A 136 5.66 -1.06 10.11
C CYS A 136 5.73 0.46 10.21
N THR A 137 5.82 1.10 9.06
CA THR A 137 5.85 2.55 8.91
C THR A 137 4.80 2.97 7.89
N VAL A 138 3.93 3.92 8.24
CA VAL A 138 3.11 4.66 7.30
C VAL A 138 3.82 5.99 7.04
N HIS A 139 4.06 6.30 5.76
CA HIS A 139 4.78 7.50 5.35
C HIS A 139 4.20 8.09 4.06
N PHE A 140 4.45 9.37 3.81
CA PHE A 140 4.17 9.98 2.52
C PHE A 140 5.15 9.45 1.47
N VAL A 141 4.66 9.29 0.23
CA VAL A 141 5.48 8.80 -0.89
C VAL A 141 6.13 9.98 -1.61
N GLU A 142 7.44 9.87 -1.82
CA GLU A 142 8.27 10.79 -2.58
C GLU A 142 9.03 10.05 -3.69
N GLU A 143 9.80 10.77 -4.51
CA GLU A 143 10.54 10.17 -5.64
C GLU A 143 11.54 9.10 -5.21
N LYS A 144 12.24 9.35 -4.10
CA LYS A 144 13.15 8.37 -3.54
C LYS A 144 12.35 7.34 -2.74
N VAL A 145 12.63 6.06 -2.99
CA VAL A 145 11.94 4.94 -2.34
C VAL A 145 12.04 5.03 -0.81
N ASP A 146 10.89 4.93 -0.15
CA ASP A 146 10.73 4.86 1.31
C ASP A 146 11.44 5.99 2.10
N SER A 147 11.51 7.19 1.52
CA SER A 147 12.23 8.33 2.10
C SER A 147 11.35 9.48 2.55
N GLY A 148 10.07 9.46 2.21
CA GLY A 148 9.15 10.53 2.54
C GLY A 148 8.84 10.64 4.04
N PRO A 149 8.23 11.75 4.47
CA PRO A 149 7.92 12.02 5.88
C PRO A 149 7.09 10.91 6.51
N VAL A 150 7.53 10.43 7.67
CA VAL A 150 6.84 9.42 8.46
C VAL A 150 5.59 10.02 9.11
N ILE A 151 4.46 9.31 9.01
CA ILE A 151 3.20 9.68 9.64
C ILE A 151 3.06 8.97 10.98
N ILE A 152 3.24 7.63 10.99
CA ILE A 152 3.13 6.81 12.18
C ILE A 152 3.96 5.54 12.02
N GLN A 153 4.44 5.03 13.13
CA GLN A 153 5.14 3.73 13.21
C GLN A 153 4.55 2.90 14.33
N ALA A 154 4.51 1.58 14.13
CA ALA A 154 4.18 0.63 15.16
C ALA A 154 5.23 -0.47 15.18
N ALA A 155 5.62 -0.93 16.38
CA ALA A 155 6.72 -1.84 16.58
C ALA A 155 6.30 -3.15 17.22
N VAL A 156 6.98 -4.24 16.84
CA VAL A 156 6.88 -5.56 17.48
C VAL A 156 8.28 -6.07 17.81
N PRO A 157 8.47 -6.79 18.92
CA PRO A 157 9.72 -7.50 19.17
C PRO A 157 9.90 -8.61 18.11
N VAL A 158 11.15 -8.94 17.79
CA VAL A 158 11.48 -10.12 16.97
C VAL A 158 11.84 -11.24 17.94
N GLU A 159 11.04 -12.31 17.92
CA GLU A 159 11.20 -13.42 18.85
C GLU A 159 12.38 -14.33 18.46
N ALA A 160 13.02 -14.95 19.45
CA ALA A 160 14.15 -15.84 19.18
C ALA A 160 13.69 -17.09 18.41
N GLY A 161 14.27 -17.32 17.23
CA GLY A 161 13.92 -18.48 16.38
C GLY A 161 12.63 -18.33 15.61
N GLU A 162 12.00 -17.15 15.62
CA GLU A 162 10.81 -16.84 14.84
C GLU A 162 11.12 -16.88 13.33
N ASP A 163 10.28 -17.54 12.55
CA ASP A 163 10.39 -17.51 11.09
C ASP A 163 9.82 -16.22 10.50
N LEU A 164 10.15 -15.96 9.23
CA LEU A 164 9.73 -14.73 8.55
C LEU A 164 8.22 -14.59 8.46
N ASP A 165 7.50 -15.67 8.17
CA ASP A 165 6.05 -15.64 8.01
C ASP A 165 5.35 -15.27 9.32
N SER A 166 5.82 -15.80 10.45
CA SER A 166 5.34 -15.45 11.78
C SER A 166 5.56 -13.96 12.09
N LEU A 167 6.79 -13.46 11.88
CA LEU A 167 7.11 -12.05 12.06
C LEU A 167 6.23 -11.15 11.17
N MET A 168 6.10 -11.49 9.88
CA MET A 168 5.30 -10.71 8.94
C MET A 168 3.82 -10.71 9.30
N ASN A 169 3.27 -11.83 9.80
CA ASN A 169 1.90 -11.88 10.27
C ASN A 169 1.66 -10.95 11.47
N ARG A 170 2.62 -10.85 12.38
CA ARG A 170 2.56 -9.93 13.54
C ARG A 170 2.67 -8.47 13.10
N ILE A 171 3.55 -8.16 12.13
CA ILE A 171 3.66 -6.82 11.53
C ILE A 171 2.36 -6.44 10.81
N HIS A 172 1.74 -7.36 10.08
CA HIS A 172 0.47 -7.11 9.39
C HIS A 172 -0.73 -6.96 10.35
N GLY A 173 -0.60 -7.40 11.59
CA GLY A 173 -1.61 -7.25 12.63
C GLY A 173 -1.58 -5.88 13.35
N LEU A 174 -0.58 -5.04 13.05
CA LEU A 174 -0.45 -3.68 13.61
C LEU A 174 -1.41 -2.71 12.93
#